data_c85e916e19dda3397104c384509c58a1
#
_entry.id   c85e916e19dda3397104c384509c58a1
#
_cell.length_a   1.000
_cell.length_b   1.000
_cell.length_c   1.000
_cell.angle_alpha   90.00
_cell.angle_beta   90.00
_cell.angle_gamma   90.00
#
_symmetry.space_group_name_H-M   'P 1'
#
loop_
_entity.id
_entity.type
_entity.pdbx_description
1 polymer ?
#
loop_
_entity_poly.entity_id
_entity_poly.type
_entity_poly.pdbx_seq_one_letter_code
_entity_poly.pdbx_strand_id
1 'polypeptide(L)'
;MANRKVKVSVKIKRYFRRSGKQIIFLILALVVIVILAGYFLPGKSGYLPFLSKRNDSESVQKPELDVELLTINDYSRPGIALDKINGIVIHYTANPGSTAKQNRDYFEGLKDSRTTKASSHFVIGLDGEIIQCIPSSELSYASNDRNYDTLSVECCHPDESGRFNTKTYNSLVHLTAWLCVKFNVKTENVIRHYDITGKLCPKYYVENQDEWNKFIEDVNRYINK
;
A
#
# COMPACT_ATOMS: atom_id res chain seq x y z
N MET A 1 -17.92 -40.70 54.71
CA MET A 1 -18.32 -39.31 54.36
C MET A 1 -17.78 -38.79 53.00
N ALA A 2 -16.76 -39.35 52.38
CA ALA A 2 -16.17 -38.89 51.11
C ALA A 2 -17.08 -39.08 49.86
N ASN A 3 -17.89 -40.17 49.81
CA ASN A 3 -18.70 -40.48 48.62
C ASN A 3 -19.90 -39.55 48.38
N ARG A 4 -20.35 -38.80 49.38
CA ARG A 4 -21.49 -37.87 49.24
C ARG A 4 -21.07 -36.53 48.60
N LYS A 5 -19.85 -36.05 48.87
CA LYS A 5 -19.32 -34.80 48.30
C LYS A 5 -18.99 -34.90 46.79
N VAL A 6 -18.52 -36.06 46.33
CA VAL A 6 -18.20 -36.31 44.93
C VAL A 6 -19.45 -36.32 44.05
N LYS A 7 -20.55 -36.95 44.51
CA LYS A 7 -21.84 -37.00 43.76
C LYS A 7 -22.49 -35.63 43.61
N VAL A 8 -22.35 -34.72 44.59
CA VAL A 8 -22.90 -33.36 44.52
C VAL A 8 -22.12 -32.50 43.50
N SER A 9 -20.78 -32.59 43.53
CA SER A 9 -19.93 -31.87 42.58
C SER A 9 -20.20 -32.25 41.12
N VAL A 10 -20.42 -33.51 40.82
CA VAL A 10 -20.73 -33.98 39.46
C VAL A 10 -22.13 -33.52 39.01
N LYS A 11 -23.12 -33.47 39.90
CA LYS A 11 -24.46 -32.94 39.56
C LYS A 11 -24.44 -31.46 39.26
N ILE A 12 -23.68 -30.65 40.03
CA ILE A 12 -23.53 -29.21 39.79
C ILE A 12 -22.83 -28.94 38.46
N LYS A 13 -21.74 -29.64 38.15
CA LYS A 13 -21.05 -29.50 36.84
C LYS A 13 -21.95 -29.88 35.65
N ARG A 14 -22.80 -30.89 35.77
CA ARG A 14 -23.75 -31.25 34.72
C ARG A 14 -24.86 -30.21 34.56
N TYR A 15 -25.34 -29.61 35.63
CA TYR A 15 -26.34 -28.55 35.58
C TYR A 15 -25.81 -27.30 34.87
N PHE A 16 -24.62 -26.81 35.24
CA PHE A 16 -23.98 -25.66 34.58
C PHE A 16 -23.68 -25.94 33.11
N ARG A 17 -23.27 -27.16 32.75
CA ARG A 17 -22.98 -27.52 31.36
C ARG A 17 -24.26 -27.57 30.48
N ARG A 18 -25.40 -27.94 31.08
CA ARG A 18 -26.71 -27.99 30.40
C ARG A 18 -27.33 -26.60 30.27
N SER A 19 -27.20 -25.75 31.28
CA SER A 19 -27.62 -24.36 31.28
C SER A 19 -26.81 -23.53 30.28
N GLY A 20 -25.49 -23.71 30.20
CA GLY A 20 -24.63 -23.01 29.25
C GLY A 20 -25.00 -23.32 27.79
N LYS A 21 -25.32 -24.58 27.48
CA LYS A 21 -25.78 -24.95 26.13
C LYS A 21 -27.13 -24.33 25.77
N GLN A 22 -28.06 -24.24 26.74
CA GLN A 22 -29.34 -23.57 26.53
C GLN A 22 -29.21 -22.07 26.33
N ILE A 23 -28.31 -21.43 27.07
CA ILE A 23 -28.00 -19.98 26.90
C ILE A 23 -27.40 -19.72 25.52
N ILE A 24 -26.44 -20.54 25.05
CA ILE A 24 -25.85 -20.42 23.71
C ILE A 24 -26.91 -20.60 22.62
N PHE A 25 -27.81 -21.58 22.80
CA PHE A 25 -28.89 -21.83 21.83
C PHE A 25 -29.89 -20.66 21.78
N LEU A 26 -30.21 -20.05 22.92
CA LEU A 26 -31.07 -18.86 22.99
C LEU A 26 -30.41 -17.64 22.32
N ILE A 27 -29.13 -17.45 22.52
CA ILE A 27 -28.39 -16.36 21.86
C ILE A 27 -28.36 -16.55 20.35
N LEU A 28 -28.11 -17.77 19.86
CA LEU A 28 -28.12 -18.07 18.43
C LEU A 28 -29.52 -17.89 17.83
N ALA A 29 -30.57 -18.31 18.53
CA ALA A 29 -31.97 -18.12 18.10
C ALA A 29 -32.33 -16.63 18.03
N LEU A 30 -31.86 -15.81 18.98
CA LEU A 30 -32.08 -14.37 19.01
C LEU A 30 -31.38 -13.67 17.86
N VAL A 31 -30.15 -14.07 17.53
CA VAL A 31 -29.39 -13.57 16.37
C VAL A 31 -30.11 -13.91 15.07
N VAL A 32 -30.62 -15.12 14.92
CA VAL A 32 -31.39 -15.54 13.74
C VAL A 32 -32.69 -14.73 13.61
N ILE A 33 -33.41 -14.51 14.73
CA ILE A 33 -34.64 -13.70 14.74
C ILE A 33 -34.34 -12.24 14.33
N VAL A 34 -33.25 -11.64 14.82
CA VAL A 34 -32.85 -10.29 14.46
C VAL A 34 -32.49 -10.20 12.96
N ILE A 35 -31.82 -11.21 12.43
CA ILE A 35 -31.51 -11.30 11.00
C ILE A 35 -32.79 -11.41 10.17
N LEU A 36 -33.69 -12.31 10.57
CA LEU A 36 -34.96 -12.52 9.84
C LEU A 36 -35.90 -11.30 9.95
N ALA A 37 -35.96 -10.63 11.10
CA ALA A 37 -36.75 -9.41 11.27
C ALA A 37 -36.20 -8.26 10.36
N GLY A 38 -34.90 -8.22 10.12
CA GLY A 38 -34.29 -7.29 9.15
C GLY A 38 -34.72 -7.55 7.70
N TYR A 39 -35.08 -8.77 7.34
CA TYR A 39 -35.56 -9.12 6.01
C TYR A 39 -37.07 -8.86 5.78
N PHE A 40 -37.88 -8.84 6.85
CA PHE A 40 -39.35 -8.78 6.73
C PHE A 40 -39.99 -7.42 7.03
N LEU A 41 -39.23 -6.40 7.44
CA LEU A 41 -39.76 -5.05 7.69
C LEU A 41 -39.51 -4.15 6.48
N PRO A 42 -40.52 -3.88 5.64
CA PRO A 42 -40.38 -2.91 4.57
C PRO A 42 -40.32 -1.48 5.17
N GLY A 43 -39.22 -0.78 5.00
CA GLY A 43 -39.15 0.65 5.18
C GLY A 43 -38.29 1.26 6.28
N LYS A 44 -37.39 0.52 6.93
CA LYS A 44 -36.35 1.14 7.80
C LYS A 44 -34.97 0.50 7.55
N SER A 45 -34.31 0.96 6.53
CA SER A 45 -32.86 0.84 6.34
C SER A 45 -32.18 1.61 7.47
N GLY A 46 -31.65 0.93 8.50
CA GLY A 46 -30.95 1.69 9.49
C GLY A 46 -30.62 1.05 10.84
N TYR A 47 -30.50 -0.27 10.97
CA TYR A 47 -29.98 -0.86 12.23
C TYR A 47 -29.09 -2.10 12.03
N LEU A 48 -27.99 -1.92 11.33
CA LEU A 48 -26.74 -2.67 11.50
C LEU A 48 -25.58 -1.73 11.20
N PRO A 49 -25.08 -0.96 12.19
CA PRO A 49 -23.96 -0.04 11.97
C PRO A 49 -22.65 -0.78 11.69
N PHE A 50 -22.62 -2.11 11.70
CA PHE A 50 -21.45 -2.92 11.44
C PHE A 50 -21.37 -3.48 10.00
N LEU A 51 -22.46 -3.45 9.25
CA LEU A 51 -22.46 -3.63 7.81
C LEU A 51 -22.63 -2.27 7.16
N SER A 52 -21.77 -1.32 7.53
CA SER A 52 -21.52 -0.17 6.66
C SER A 52 -21.22 -0.78 5.29
N LYS A 53 -22.15 -0.62 4.35
CA LYS A 53 -21.86 -0.69 2.93
C LYS A 53 -20.55 0.07 2.77
N ARG A 54 -19.44 -0.65 2.60
CA ARG A 54 -18.28 -0.08 1.96
C ARG A 54 -18.91 0.46 0.68
N ASN A 55 -19.17 1.76 0.62
CA ASN A 55 -19.38 2.38 -0.66
C ASN A 55 -18.19 1.88 -1.45
N ASP A 56 -18.45 1.12 -2.51
CA ASP A 56 -17.52 1.00 -3.61
C ASP A 56 -17.44 2.42 -4.18
N SER A 57 -16.76 3.33 -3.43
CA SER A 57 -16.11 4.47 -4.01
C SER A 57 -15.26 3.82 -5.08
N GLU A 58 -15.50 4.16 -6.32
CA GLU A 58 -14.79 3.63 -7.47
C GLU A 58 -13.33 3.54 -7.08
N SER A 59 -12.86 2.32 -6.80
CA SER A 59 -11.50 2.12 -6.30
C SER A 59 -10.59 2.66 -7.37
N VAL A 60 -9.62 3.51 -7.00
CA VAL A 60 -8.68 4.11 -7.95
C VAL A 60 -8.21 3.04 -8.91
N GLN A 61 -8.51 3.21 -10.19
CA GLN A 61 -8.23 2.23 -11.21
C GLN A 61 -6.73 2.01 -11.31
N LYS A 62 -6.29 0.75 -11.44
CA LYS A 62 -4.87 0.44 -11.63
C LYS A 62 -4.36 1.13 -12.90
N PRO A 63 -3.25 1.90 -12.85
CA PRO A 63 -2.64 2.43 -14.07
C PRO A 63 -2.10 1.30 -14.94
N GLU A 64 -1.95 1.55 -16.22
CA GLU A 64 -1.22 0.66 -17.12
C GLU A 64 0.23 0.56 -16.66
N LEU A 65 0.73 -0.67 -16.51
CA LEU A 65 2.09 -0.95 -16.09
C LEU A 65 2.78 -1.83 -17.12
N ASP A 66 3.94 -1.38 -17.53
CA ASP A 66 4.88 -2.18 -18.32
C ASP A 66 5.72 -3.02 -17.35
N VAL A 67 5.46 -4.32 -17.28
CA VAL A 67 6.09 -5.19 -16.28
C VAL A 67 7.41 -5.75 -16.81
N GLU A 68 8.51 -5.11 -16.51
CA GLU A 68 9.87 -5.49 -16.89
C GLU A 68 10.73 -5.79 -15.65
N LEU A 69 10.42 -6.87 -14.95
CA LEU A 69 11.11 -7.20 -13.70
C LEU A 69 12.61 -7.42 -13.91
N LEU A 70 13.40 -6.89 -12.98
CA LEU A 70 14.85 -7.12 -12.92
C LEU A 70 15.14 -8.60 -12.62
N THR A 71 16.24 -9.10 -13.12
CA THR A 71 16.79 -10.40 -12.71
C THR A 71 17.12 -10.37 -11.21
N ILE A 72 16.81 -11.44 -10.47
CA ILE A 72 17.18 -11.54 -9.05
C ILE A 72 18.70 -11.53 -8.92
N ASN A 73 19.23 -10.61 -8.12
CA ASN A 73 20.66 -10.44 -7.86
C ASN A 73 20.89 -9.55 -6.62
N ASP A 74 22.08 -9.58 -6.04
CA ASP A 74 22.41 -8.86 -4.81
C ASP A 74 22.53 -7.34 -4.95
N TYR A 75 22.54 -6.79 -6.18
CA TYR A 75 22.85 -5.37 -6.45
C TYR A 75 21.61 -4.55 -6.80
N SER A 76 20.58 -5.13 -7.40
CA SER A 76 19.39 -4.38 -7.78
C SER A 76 18.07 -5.06 -7.40
N ARG A 77 18.00 -6.38 -7.33
CA ARG A 77 16.79 -7.10 -6.89
C ARG A 77 17.17 -8.30 -6.01
N PRO A 78 17.28 -8.11 -4.69
CA PRO A 78 17.74 -9.16 -3.79
C PRO A 78 16.73 -10.30 -3.59
N GLY A 79 15.49 -10.16 -4.02
CA GLY A 79 14.42 -11.14 -3.80
C GLY A 79 13.97 -11.24 -2.34
N ILE A 80 14.25 -10.22 -1.53
CA ILE A 80 13.85 -10.15 -0.11
C ILE A 80 12.40 -9.67 -0.05
N ALA A 81 11.56 -10.41 0.67
CA ALA A 81 10.15 -10.03 0.85
C ALA A 81 10.02 -8.78 1.74
N LEU A 82 9.01 -7.95 1.43
CA LEU A 82 8.52 -6.90 2.32
C LEU A 82 7.39 -7.46 3.18
N ASP A 83 7.55 -7.41 4.49
CA ASP A 83 6.51 -7.84 5.44
C ASP A 83 5.33 -6.86 5.47
N LYS A 84 5.59 -5.57 5.27
CA LYS A 84 4.62 -4.50 5.31
C LYS A 84 5.04 -3.32 4.44
N ILE A 85 4.06 -2.63 3.86
CA ILE A 85 4.26 -1.37 3.13
C ILE A 85 3.66 -0.25 3.96
N ASN A 86 4.52 0.59 4.55
CA ASN A 86 4.14 1.69 5.42
C ASN A 86 4.23 3.07 4.73
N GLY A 87 4.85 3.14 3.56
CA GLY A 87 5.01 4.40 2.83
C GLY A 87 5.38 4.22 1.37
N ILE A 88 5.35 5.33 0.65
CA ILE A 88 5.78 5.46 -0.74
C ILE A 88 6.81 6.57 -0.80
N VAL A 89 7.97 6.30 -1.39
CA VAL A 89 9.07 7.27 -1.50
C VAL A 89 9.21 7.70 -2.95
N ILE A 90 9.14 9.02 -3.16
CA ILE A 90 9.28 9.63 -4.48
C ILE A 90 10.73 10.08 -4.66
N HIS A 91 11.26 9.71 -5.84
CA HIS A 91 12.60 10.05 -6.30
C HIS A 91 12.55 10.72 -7.67
N TYR A 92 13.69 11.23 -8.11
CA TYR A 92 13.94 11.60 -9.49
C TYR A 92 15.24 10.93 -9.96
N THR A 93 15.33 10.61 -11.23
CA THR A 93 16.44 9.83 -11.76
C THR A 93 17.81 10.56 -11.71
N ALA A 94 17.81 11.87 -11.48
CA ALA A 94 19.00 12.73 -11.55
C ALA A 94 19.78 12.56 -12.86
N ASN A 95 19.10 12.16 -13.93
CA ASN A 95 19.65 11.91 -15.25
C ASN A 95 18.72 12.55 -16.32
N PRO A 96 18.88 13.87 -16.55
CA PRO A 96 18.00 14.64 -17.44
C PRO A 96 17.85 14.02 -18.82
N GLY A 97 16.62 13.96 -19.32
CA GLY A 97 16.32 13.44 -20.66
C GLY A 97 16.40 11.92 -20.82
N SER A 98 16.75 11.17 -19.76
CA SER A 98 16.74 9.71 -19.81
C SER A 98 15.33 9.14 -19.84
N THR A 99 15.16 8.00 -20.51
CA THR A 99 13.89 7.27 -20.58
C THR A 99 13.72 6.33 -19.38
N ALA A 100 12.47 5.89 -19.12
CA ALA A 100 12.20 4.87 -18.12
C ALA A 100 12.97 3.57 -18.41
N LYS A 101 13.02 3.17 -19.67
CA LYS A 101 13.74 1.96 -20.11
C LYS A 101 15.25 2.06 -19.83
N GLN A 102 15.89 3.20 -20.11
CA GLN A 102 17.32 3.40 -19.82
C GLN A 102 17.61 3.29 -18.32
N ASN A 103 16.76 3.84 -17.47
CA ASN A 103 16.93 3.76 -16.01
C ASN A 103 16.67 2.33 -15.51
N ARG A 104 15.67 1.64 -16.03
CA ARG A 104 15.45 0.22 -15.75
C ARG A 104 16.63 -0.64 -16.16
N ASP A 105 17.21 -0.40 -17.35
CA ASP A 105 18.35 -1.16 -17.86
C ASP A 105 19.64 -0.84 -17.09
N TYR A 106 19.80 0.38 -16.60
CA TYR A 106 20.86 0.69 -15.64
C TYR A 106 20.76 -0.21 -14.38
N PHE A 107 19.58 -0.34 -13.79
CA PHE A 107 19.39 -1.23 -12.65
C PHE A 107 19.67 -2.70 -13.00
N GLU A 108 19.26 -3.16 -14.18
CA GLU A 108 19.56 -4.52 -14.64
C GLU A 108 21.06 -4.74 -14.80
N GLY A 109 21.79 -3.77 -15.35
CA GLY A 109 23.25 -3.86 -15.57
C GLY A 109 24.06 -3.93 -14.26
N LEU A 110 23.47 -3.55 -13.13
CA LEU A 110 24.15 -3.63 -11.83
C LEU A 110 24.45 -5.07 -11.39
N LYS A 111 23.70 -6.07 -11.87
CA LYS A 111 23.98 -7.48 -11.62
C LYS A 111 25.37 -7.90 -12.18
N ASP A 112 25.78 -7.28 -13.28
CA ASP A 112 27.01 -7.60 -13.98
C ASP A 112 28.16 -6.67 -13.53
N SER A 113 27.91 -5.35 -13.46
CA SER A 113 28.92 -4.35 -13.07
C SER A 113 29.28 -4.38 -11.60
N ARG A 114 28.32 -4.70 -10.72
CA ARG A 114 28.46 -4.81 -9.26
C ARG A 114 29.05 -3.56 -8.59
N THR A 115 28.89 -2.40 -9.21
CA THR A 115 29.50 -1.14 -8.76
C THR A 115 28.80 -0.50 -7.58
N THR A 116 27.49 -0.69 -7.46
CA THR A 116 26.65 -0.12 -6.38
C THR A 116 25.38 -0.92 -6.22
N LYS A 117 24.69 -0.74 -5.10
CA LYS A 117 23.33 -1.25 -4.90
C LYS A 117 22.33 -0.14 -5.16
N ALA A 118 21.52 -0.28 -6.20
CA ALA A 118 20.47 0.67 -6.54
C ALA A 118 19.34 0.01 -7.34
N SER A 119 18.11 0.41 -7.07
CA SER A 119 16.92 0.01 -7.84
C SER A 119 15.70 0.81 -7.41
N SER A 120 14.57 0.62 -8.10
CA SER A 120 13.28 1.14 -7.72
C SER A 120 12.19 0.13 -8.06
N HIS A 121 11.03 0.22 -7.40
CA HIS A 121 9.88 -0.60 -7.76
C HIS A 121 9.28 -0.15 -9.09
N PHE A 122 9.19 1.16 -9.30
CA PHE A 122 8.61 1.76 -10.49
C PHE A 122 9.52 2.85 -11.04
N VAL A 123 9.55 2.97 -12.36
CA VAL A 123 10.16 4.10 -13.07
C VAL A 123 9.11 4.70 -13.99
N ILE A 124 8.88 6.01 -13.88
CA ILE A 124 7.95 6.76 -14.73
C ILE A 124 8.77 7.56 -15.75
N GLY A 125 8.48 7.34 -17.03
CA GLY A 125 9.18 7.98 -18.13
C GLY A 125 8.62 9.35 -18.52
N LEU A 126 9.28 9.95 -19.52
CA LEU A 126 8.94 11.29 -20.03
C LEU A 126 7.62 11.31 -20.80
N ASP A 127 7.19 10.19 -21.35
CA ASP A 127 5.90 10.04 -22.01
C ASP A 127 4.77 9.58 -21.07
N GLY A 128 5.11 9.41 -19.79
CA GLY A 128 4.17 8.99 -18.74
C GLY A 128 4.01 7.48 -18.62
N GLU A 129 4.79 6.71 -19.38
CA GLU A 129 4.86 5.25 -19.26
C GLU A 129 5.39 4.85 -17.87
N ILE A 130 4.88 3.75 -17.31
CA ILE A 130 5.27 3.27 -15.98
C ILE A 130 5.86 1.87 -16.12
N ILE A 131 7.16 1.73 -15.91
CA ILE A 131 7.83 0.43 -15.86
C ILE A 131 7.86 -0.08 -14.42
N GLN A 132 7.35 -1.28 -14.20
CA GLN A 132 7.52 -2.00 -12.93
C GLN A 132 8.78 -2.86 -12.99
N CYS A 133 9.79 -2.48 -12.20
CA CYS A 133 11.10 -3.13 -12.16
C CYS A 133 11.20 -4.21 -11.07
N ILE A 134 10.46 -4.06 -9.97
CA ILE A 134 10.47 -4.98 -8.82
C ILE A 134 9.02 -5.23 -8.38
N PRO A 135 8.65 -6.49 -8.02
CA PRO A 135 7.34 -6.75 -7.41
C PRO A 135 7.14 -5.92 -6.15
N SER A 136 5.93 -5.37 -5.96
CA SER A 136 5.63 -4.59 -4.74
C SER A 136 5.71 -5.40 -3.43
N SER A 137 5.89 -6.70 -3.51
CA SER A 137 6.12 -7.58 -2.36
C SER A 137 7.59 -7.81 -2.03
N GLU A 138 8.51 -7.23 -2.79
CA GLU A 138 9.95 -7.38 -2.62
C GLU A 138 10.60 -6.03 -2.28
N LEU A 139 11.77 -6.07 -1.64
CA LEU A 139 12.59 -4.91 -1.29
C LEU A 139 13.29 -4.34 -2.54
N SER A 140 13.36 -3.00 -2.62
CA SER A 140 14.24 -2.27 -3.56
C SER A 140 15.35 -1.52 -2.81
N TYR A 141 16.45 -1.24 -3.50
CA TYR A 141 17.56 -0.44 -2.96
C TYR A 141 17.43 1.04 -3.39
N ALA A 142 16.48 1.78 -2.80
CA ALA A 142 16.19 3.16 -3.17
C ALA A 142 16.21 4.14 -1.99
N SER A 143 15.75 3.71 -0.82
CA SER A 143 15.28 4.59 0.26
C SER A 143 16.02 4.36 1.59
N ASN A 144 17.26 3.86 1.54
CA ASN A 144 18.13 3.63 2.69
C ASN A 144 17.43 2.78 3.78
N ASP A 145 17.29 3.28 5.00
CA ASP A 145 16.68 2.55 6.13
C ASP A 145 15.19 2.26 5.91
N ARG A 146 14.54 2.97 4.96
CA ARG A 146 13.15 2.75 4.58
C ARG A 146 12.98 1.75 3.41
N ASN A 147 14.07 1.10 2.96
CA ASN A 147 13.98 0.03 1.94
C ASN A 147 13.10 -1.15 2.40
N TYR A 148 13.02 -1.42 3.71
CA TYR A 148 12.34 -2.57 4.28
C TYR A 148 10.83 -2.39 4.45
N ASP A 149 10.31 -1.17 4.29
CA ASP A 149 8.91 -0.88 4.57
C ASP A 149 8.26 0.13 3.60
N THR A 150 8.92 0.45 2.47
CA THR A 150 8.37 1.38 1.49
C THR A 150 8.45 0.88 0.06
N LEU A 151 7.53 1.40 -0.77
CA LEU A 151 7.65 1.33 -2.22
C LEU A 151 8.37 2.59 -2.72
N SER A 152 9.20 2.45 -3.74
CA SER A 152 9.94 3.54 -4.37
C SER A 152 9.46 3.79 -5.80
N VAL A 153 9.38 5.07 -6.17
CA VAL A 153 9.01 5.52 -7.50
C VAL A 153 10.06 6.51 -8.01
N GLU A 154 10.80 6.14 -9.04
CA GLU A 154 11.73 7.00 -9.75
C GLU A 154 11.02 7.71 -10.90
N CYS A 155 11.22 9.02 -11.02
CA CYS A 155 10.61 9.83 -12.06
C CYS A 155 11.68 10.42 -12.99
N CYS A 156 11.52 10.19 -14.28
CA CYS A 156 12.31 10.87 -15.32
C CYS A 156 11.92 12.35 -15.39
N HIS A 157 12.88 13.18 -15.77
CA HIS A 157 12.70 14.61 -15.91
C HIS A 157 13.46 15.14 -17.16
N PRO A 158 12.94 16.19 -17.84
CA PRO A 158 13.49 16.61 -19.12
C PRO A 158 14.82 17.35 -19.03
N ASP A 159 15.06 18.06 -17.92
CA ASP A 159 16.17 18.99 -17.79
C ASP A 159 16.76 19.06 -16.37
N GLU A 160 17.81 19.87 -16.18
CA GLU A 160 18.56 20.00 -14.92
C GLU A 160 17.75 20.58 -13.74
N SER A 161 16.58 21.16 -13.98
CA SER A 161 15.71 21.62 -12.89
C SER A 161 15.19 20.48 -12.03
N GLY A 162 15.09 19.28 -12.60
CA GLY A 162 14.48 18.11 -11.95
C GLY A 162 12.97 18.19 -11.88
N ARG A 163 12.33 19.17 -12.56
CA ARG A 163 10.88 19.29 -12.65
C ARG A 163 10.33 18.22 -13.57
N PHE A 164 9.29 17.52 -13.12
CA PHE A 164 8.60 16.55 -13.96
C PHE A 164 7.75 17.27 -15.01
N ASN A 165 7.76 16.77 -16.25
CA ASN A 165 6.83 17.26 -17.25
C ASN A 165 5.38 16.79 -16.93
N THR A 166 4.41 17.34 -17.65
CA THR A 166 2.98 17.07 -17.38
C THR A 166 2.62 15.58 -17.46
N LYS A 167 3.19 14.83 -18.41
CA LYS A 167 2.90 13.40 -18.58
C LYS A 167 3.44 12.59 -17.40
N THR A 168 4.74 12.77 -17.06
CA THR A 168 5.37 12.14 -15.89
C THR A 168 4.61 12.48 -14.60
N TYR A 169 4.25 13.76 -14.40
CA TYR A 169 3.52 14.21 -13.22
C TYR A 169 2.14 13.55 -13.09
N ASN A 170 1.36 13.52 -14.17
CA ASN A 170 0.02 12.92 -14.16
C ASN A 170 0.09 11.42 -13.86
N SER A 171 1.04 10.70 -14.44
CA SER A 171 1.28 9.29 -14.15
C SER A 171 1.74 9.06 -12.71
N LEU A 172 2.57 9.96 -12.16
CA LEU A 172 2.98 9.92 -10.76
C LEU A 172 1.80 10.08 -9.80
N VAL A 173 0.91 11.06 -10.04
CA VAL A 173 -0.31 11.26 -9.24
C VAL A 173 -1.19 10.01 -9.28
N HIS A 174 -1.44 9.46 -10.48
CA HIS A 174 -2.28 8.28 -10.66
C HIS A 174 -1.67 7.04 -9.98
N LEU A 175 -0.39 6.74 -10.24
CA LEU A 175 0.30 5.61 -9.63
C LEU A 175 0.30 5.71 -8.11
N THR A 176 0.65 6.88 -7.56
CA THR A 176 0.70 7.11 -6.11
C THR A 176 -0.67 6.93 -5.47
N ALA A 177 -1.74 7.49 -6.06
CA ALA A 177 -3.10 7.33 -5.58
C ALA A 177 -3.52 5.84 -5.56
N TRP A 178 -3.24 5.11 -6.65
CA TRP A 178 -3.52 3.68 -6.71
C TRP A 178 -2.75 2.87 -5.66
N LEU A 179 -1.45 3.15 -5.47
CA LEU A 179 -0.63 2.48 -4.46
C LEU A 179 -1.14 2.77 -3.04
N CYS A 180 -1.54 4.02 -2.75
CA CYS A 180 -2.13 4.41 -1.46
C CYS A 180 -3.38 3.57 -1.15
N VAL A 181 -4.30 3.47 -2.10
CA VAL A 181 -5.54 2.69 -1.93
C VAL A 181 -5.24 1.20 -1.83
N LYS A 182 -4.42 0.67 -2.72
CA LYS A 182 -4.10 -0.76 -2.80
C LYS A 182 -3.43 -1.29 -1.54
N PHE A 183 -2.50 -0.54 -0.95
CA PHE A 183 -1.72 -0.96 0.20
C PHE A 183 -2.15 -0.29 1.51
N ASN A 184 -3.26 0.45 1.49
CA ASN A 184 -3.77 1.20 2.64
C ASN A 184 -2.71 2.13 3.26
N VAL A 185 -1.93 2.81 2.40
CA VAL A 185 -0.95 3.81 2.79
C VAL A 185 -1.62 5.17 2.80
N LYS A 186 -1.54 5.88 3.91
CA LYS A 186 -2.05 7.24 4.01
C LYS A 186 -1.16 8.21 3.22
N THR A 187 -1.74 9.25 2.63
CA THR A 187 -0.98 10.23 1.82
C THR A 187 0.07 11.01 2.61
N GLU A 188 -0.08 11.11 3.94
CA GLU A 188 0.97 11.64 4.83
C GLU A 188 2.26 10.79 4.87
N ASN A 189 2.17 9.51 4.45
CA ASN A 189 3.30 8.59 4.32
C ASN A 189 3.82 8.50 2.87
N VAL A 190 3.36 9.36 1.98
CA VAL A 190 4.01 9.63 0.69
C VAL A 190 5.05 10.70 0.95
N ILE A 191 6.31 10.32 0.85
CA ILE A 191 7.45 11.16 1.27
C ILE A 191 8.50 11.25 0.17
N ARG A 192 9.39 12.23 0.29
CA ARG A 192 10.56 12.38 -0.59
C ARG A 192 11.74 11.58 -0.02
N HIS A 193 12.66 11.19 -0.84
CA HIS A 193 13.94 10.65 -0.35
C HIS A 193 14.65 11.64 0.58
N TYR A 194 14.48 12.93 0.32
CA TYR A 194 14.97 14.03 1.19
C TYR A 194 14.50 13.88 2.63
N ASP A 195 13.26 13.51 2.85
CA ASP A 195 12.66 13.42 4.18
C ASP A 195 13.25 12.25 5.01
N ILE A 196 13.99 11.35 4.37
CA ILE A 196 14.67 10.22 5.02
C ILE A 196 16.13 10.55 5.32
N THR A 197 16.84 11.15 4.36
CA THR A 197 18.30 11.24 4.40
C THR A 197 18.87 12.66 4.28
N GLY A 198 18.03 13.65 3.96
CA GLY A 198 18.47 15.00 3.60
C GLY A 198 19.05 15.12 2.19
N LYS A 199 19.11 14.01 1.40
CA LYS A 199 19.53 14.07 0.01
C LYS A 199 18.57 14.92 -0.82
N LEU A 200 19.09 15.80 -1.69
CA LEU A 200 18.28 16.65 -2.57
C LEU A 200 17.56 15.78 -3.64
N CYS A 201 16.53 15.08 -3.23
CA CYS A 201 15.78 14.13 -4.07
C CYS A 201 14.31 14.00 -3.60
N PRO A 202 13.32 14.22 -4.50
CA PRO A 202 13.48 14.78 -5.85
C PRO A 202 13.80 16.28 -5.82
N LYS A 203 14.84 16.71 -6.52
CA LYS A 203 15.41 18.07 -6.43
C LYS A 203 14.35 19.16 -6.48
N TYR A 204 13.59 19.25 -7.58
CA TYR A 204 12.60 20.31 -7.77
C TYR A 204 11.60 20.42 -6.62
N TYR A 205 11.13 19.31 -6.10
CA TYR A 205 10.10 19.25 -5.04
C TYR A 205 10.69 19.43 -3.63
N VAL A 206 12.01 19.38 -3.48
CA VAL A 206 12.70 19.80 -2.25
C VAL A 206 12.91 21.30 -2.26
N GLU A 207 13.32 21.89 -3.39
CA GLU A 207 13.55 23.32 -3.57
C GLU A 207 12.24 24.12 -3.63
N ASN A 208 11.11 23.49 -4.00
CA ASN A 208 9.79 24.11 -4.16
C ASN A 208 8.72 23.39 -3.31
N GLN A 209 8.69 23.70 -2.03
CA GLN A 209 7.79 23.03 -1.07
C GLN A 209 6.29 23.13 -1.45
N ASP A 210 5.87 24.25 -2.05
CA ASP A 210 4.47 24.42 -2.48
C ASP A 210 4.09 23.45 -3.61
N GLU A 211 5.03 23.13 -4.50
CA GLU A 211 4.81 22.14 -5.56
C GLU A 211 4.72 20.70 -4.98
N TRP A 212 5.48 20.42 -3.92
CA TRP A 212 5.32 19.17 -3.18
C TRP A 212 3.95 19.07 -2.49
N ASN A 213 3.54 20.14 -1.81
CA ASN A 213 2.23 20.20 -1.14
C ASN A 213 1.09 20.02 -2.17
N LYS A 214 1.20 20.71 -3.31
CA LYS A 214 0.28 20.55 -4.43
C LYS A 214 0.21 19.12 -4.94
N PHE A 215 1.35 18.43 -5.05
CA PHE A 215 1.38 17.02 -5.46
C PHE A 215 0.59 16.14 -4.48
N ILE A 216 0.78 16.30 -3.18
CA ILE A 216 0.03 15.54 -2.15
C ILE A 216 -1.48 15.87 -2.21
N GLU A 217 -1.85 17.13 -2.44
CA GLU A 217 -3.24 17.52 -2.65
C GLU A 217 -3.86 16.89 -3.91
N ASP A 218 -3.10 16.83 -5.01
CA ASP A 218 -3.55 16.23 -6.26
C ASP A 218 -3.74 14.71 -6.09
N VAL A 219 -2.86 14.01 -5.35
CA VAL A 219 -3.02 12.60 -4.98
C VAL A 219 -4.29 12.40 -4.15
N ASN A 220 -4.50 13.21 -3.10
CA ASN A 220 -5.71 13.14 -2.26
C ASN A 220 -6.99 13.38 -3.09
N ARG A 221 -6.97 14.35 -3.99
CA ARG A 221 -8.10 14.65 -4.89
C ARG A 221 -8.37 13.48 -5.83
N TYR A 222 -7.32 12.80 -6.30
CA TYR A 222 -7.45 11.64 -7.18
C TYR A 222 -8.08 10.43 -6.47
N ILE A 223 -7.73 10.21 -5.19
CA ILE A 223 -8.29 9.13 -4.36
C ILE A 223 -9.79 9.35 -4.07
N ASN A 224 -10.22 10.63 -3.95
CA ASN A 224 -11.57 10.99 -3.52
C ASN A 224 -12.51 11.37 -4.69
N LYS A 225 -12.11 11.12 -5.92
CA LYS A 225 -12.99 11.28 -7.10
C LYS A 225 -13.94 10.11 -7.23
#